data_a7c6086c83805191484deb2d99bdaeff
#
_entry.id   a7c6086c83805191484deb2d99bdaeff
#
_cell.length_a   1.000
_cell.length_b   1.000
_cell.length_c   1.000
_cell.angle_alpha   90.00
_cell.angle_beta   90.00
_cell.angle_gamma   90.00
#
_symmetry.space_group_name_H-M   'P 1'
#
loop_
_entity.id
_entity.type
_entity.pdbx_description
1 polymer ?
#
loop_
_entity_poly.entity_id
_entity_poly.type
_entity_poly.pdbx_seq_one_letter_code
_entity_poly.pdbx_strand_id
1 'polypeptide(L)'
;MSTDEFTGFLDQDPDPVNHPAHYKADNGLEAIDVIEAFLGIEGAYNYCRGNILKYALRAGAKGDAAQDHRKAAWYAERAASLWEQMKETP
;
A
#
# COMPACT_ATOMS: atom_id res chain seq x y z
N MET A 1 8.16 14.26 6.69
CA MET A 1 8.81 12.99 7.05
C MET A 1 9.29 12.29 5.79
N SER A 2 10.50 11.81 5.80
CA SER A 2 11.04 11.13 4.65
C SER A 2 10.48 9.71 4.58
N THR A 3 10.46 9.16 3.38
CA THR A 3 10.07 7.77 3.19
C THR A 3 10.99 6.83 3.94
N ASP A 4 12.26 7.21 4.07
CA ASP A 4 13.25 6.39 4.73
C ASP A 4 13.00 6.26 6.23
N GLU A 5 12.46 7.30 6.86
CA GLU A 5 12.12 7.23 8.28
C GLU A 5 11.05 6.20 8.54
N PHE A 6 10.05 6.12 7.68
CA PHE A 6 9.06 5.08 7.77
C PHE A 6 9.68 3.72 7.54
N THR A 7 10.50 3.61 6.52
CA THR A 7 11.08 2.34 6.14
C THR A 7 11.94 1.76 7.24
N GLY A 8 12.66 2.61 7.98
CA GLY A 8 13.61 2.16 8.97
C GLY A 8 13.00 1.31 10.07
N PHE A 9 11.84 1.69 10.60
CA PHE A 9 11.23 0.90 11.67
C PHE A 9 10.29 -0.16 11.14
N LEU A 10 10.05 -0.17 9.86
CA LEU A 10 9.11 -1.10 9.24
C LEU A 10 9.76 -2.39 8.77
N ASP A 11 11.08 -2.43 8.78
CA ASP A 11 11.80 -3.62 8.34
C ASP A 11 11.64 -4.80 9.30
N GLN A 12 10.93 -4.58 10.40
CA GLN A 12 10.72 -5.61 11.40
C GLN A 12 9.53 -6.50 11.09
N ASP A 13 8.73 -6.14 10.11
CA ASP A 13 7.57 -6.94 9.74
C ASP A 13 8.05 -8.19 8.98
N PRO A 14 7.69 -9.39 9.45
CA PRO A 14 8.12 -10.61 8.77
C PRO A 14 7.44 -10.82 7.41
N ASP A 15 6.39 -10.07 7.11
CA ASP A 15 5.68 -10.18 5.84
C ASP A 15 5.59 -8.81 5.18
N PRO A 16 6.66 -8.39 4.49
CA PRO A 16 6.71 -7.04 3.92
C PRO A 16 5.79 -6.83 2.73
N VAL A 17 5.19 -7.87 2.19
CA VAL A 17 4.28 -7.75 1.05
C VAL A 17 2.83 -7.68 1.49
N ASN A 18 2.38 -8.64 2.30
CA ASN A 18 0.98 -8.69 2.71
C ASN A 18 0.69 -7.74 3.88
N HIS A 19 1.65 -7.54 4.76
CA HIS A 19 1.52 -6.62 5.88
C HIS A 19 2.77 -5.76 5.98
N PRO A 20 2.97 -4.83 5.03
CA PRO A 20 4.13 -3.95 5.11
C PRO A 20 4.07 -3.12 6.39
N ALA A 21 5.08 -3.26 7.25
CA ALA A 21 5.05 -2.63 8.56
C ALA A 21 4.94 -1.12 8.49
N HIS A 22 5.46 -0.49 7.42
CA HIS A 22 5.37 0.95 7.27
C HIS A 22 3.96 1.46 7.01
N TYR A 23 3.00 0.55 6.83
CA TYR A 23 1.61 0.92 6.64
C TYR A 23 0.75 0.70 7.89
N LYS A 24 1.36 0.25 8.98
CA LYS A 24 0.64 0.04 10.23
C LYS A 24 0.79 1.23 11.16
N ALA A 25 -0.31 1.64 11.75
CA ALA A 25 -0.28 2.62 12.83
C ALA A 25 -0.03 1.91 14.16
N ASP A 26 0.30 2.68 15.19
CA ASP A 26 0.62 2.13 16.51
C ASP A 26 -0.53 1.32 17.12
N ASN A 27 -1.76 1.61 16.75
CA ASN A 27 -2.93 0.91 17.25
C ASN A 27 -3.26 -0.36 16.46
N GLY A 28 -2.38 -0.78 15.55
CA GLY A 28 -2.58 -2.00 14.77
C GLY A 28 -3.29 -1.81 13.44
N LEU A 29 -3.74 -0.60 13.14
CA LEU A 29 -4.38 -0.32 11.86
C LEU A 29 -3.32 -0.14 10.78
N GLU A 30 -3.62 -0.61 9.58
CA GLU A 30 -2.78 -0.33 8.43
C GLU A 30 -3.06 1.08 7.90
N ALA A 31 -2.04 1.70 7.32
CA ALA A 31 -2.19 3.06 6.80
C ALA A 31 -3.32 3.18 5.80
N ILE A 32 -3.54 2.16 4.98
CA ILE A 32 -4.61 2.20 3.99
C ILE A 32 -5.99 2.27 4.65
N ASP A 33 -6.16 1.64 5.82
CA ASP A 33 -7.42 1.72 6.55
C ASP A 33 -7.66 3.12 7.06
N VAL A 34 -6.62 3.79 7.52
CA VAL A 34 -6.72 5.18 7.96
C VAL A 34 -7.03 6.10 6.78
N ILE A 35 -6.38 5.86 5.65
CA ILE A 35 -6.62 6.64 4.44
C ILE A 35 -8.07 6.48 3.98
N GLU A 36 -8.58 5.26 4.01
CA GLU A 36 -9.97 5.03 3.64
C GLU A 36 -10.93 5.74 4.60
N ALA A 37 -10.62 5.72 5.89
CA ALA A 37 -11.47 6.37 6.90
C ALA A 37 -11.54 7.87 6.68
N PHE A 38 -10.45 8.51 6.30
CA PHE A 38 -10.40 9.96 6.16
C PHE A 38 -10.74 10.45 4.75
N LEU A 39 -10.36 9.69 3.72
CA LEU A 39 -10.53 10.10 2.34
C LEU A 39 -11.60 9.32 1.58
N GLY A 40 -12.21 8.34 2.25
CA GLY A 40 -13.22 7.52 1.64
C GLY A 40 -12.66 6.43 0.74
N ILE A 41 -13.55 5.62 0.20
CA ILE A 41 -13.16 4.49 -0.65
C ILE A 41 -12.44 4.99 -1.91
N GLU A 42 -12.93 6.07 -2.50
CA GLU A 42 -12.31 6.63 -3.70
C GLU A 42 -10.88 7.11 -3.43
N GLY A 43 -10.67 7.77 -2.28
CA GLY A 43 -9.32 8.19 -1.88
C GLY A 43 -8.39 7.01 -1.70
N ALA A 44 -8.85 5.96 -1.04
CA ALA A 44 -8.07 4.75 -0.84
C ALA A 44 -7.76 4.08 -2.18
N TYR A 45 -8.73 4.04 -3.09
CA TYR A 45 -8.54 3.48 -4.42
C TYR A 45 -7.43 4.22 -5.17
N ASN A 46 -7.47 5.55 -5.17
CA ASN A 46 -6.45 6.34 -5.85
C ASN A 46 -5.08 6.24 -5.18
N TYR A 47 -5.05 6.11 -3.86
CA TYR A 47 -3.81 5.84 -3.14
C TYR A 47 -3.19 4.52 -3.62
N CYS A 48 -4.00 3.47 -3.78
CA CYS A 48 -3.51 2.20 -4.29
C CYS A 48 -2.96 2.34 -5.71
N ARG A 49 -3.65 3.08 -6.57
CA ARG A 49 -3.18 3.30 -7.94
C ARG A 49 -1.82 3.97 -7.96
N GLY A 50 -1.62 4.96 -7.10
CA GLY A 50 -0.33 5.62 -7.00
C GLY A 50 0.78 4.68 -6.57
N ASN A 51 0.48 3.80 -5.61
CA ASN A 51 1.47 2.84 -5.14
C ASN A 51 1.78 1.75 -6.16
N ILE A 52 0.78 1.33 -6.95
CA ILE A 52 1.03 0.40 -8.05
C ILE A 52 2.07 0.98 -9.00
N LEU A 53 1.88 2.22 -9.40
CA LEU A 53 2.81 2.89 -10.31
C LEU A 53 4.17 3.07 -9.68
N LYS A 54 4.21 3.50 -8.43
CA LYS A 54 5.46 3.73 -7.71
C LYS A 54 6.32 2.46 -7.67
N TYR A 55 5.73 1.35 -7.27
CA TYR A 55 6.50 0.11 -7.15
C TYR A 55 6.83 -0.50 -8.49
N ALA A 56 5.94 -0.38 -9.48
CA ALA A 56 6.24 -0.86 -10.81
C ALA A 56 7.42 -0.11 -11.44
N LEU A 57 7.46 1.20 -11.26
CA LEU A 57 8.54 2.02 -11.79
C LEU A 57 9.85 1.81 -11.04
N ARG A 58 9.77 1.54 -9.75
CA ARG A 58 10.95 1.33 -8.92
C ARG A 58 11.60 -0.03 -9.17
N ALA A 59 10.82 -1.02 -9.58
CA ALA A 59 11.31 -2.39 -9.72
C ALA A 59 12.50 -2.43 -10.67
N GLY A 60 13.60 -3.02 -10.19
CA GLY A 60 14.84 -3.13 -10.95
C GLY A 60 15.74 -1.91 -10.88
N ALA A 61 15.23 -0.78 -10.40
CA ALA A 61 16.04 0.44 -10.26
C ALA A 61 16.76 0.47 -8.92
N LYS A 62 16.16 -0.11 -7.89
CA LYS A 62 16.74 -0.11 -6.55
C LYS A 62 16.19 -1.30 -5.78
N GLY A 63 17.09 -2.06 -5.16
CA GLY A 63 16.72 -3.19 -4.34
C GLY A 63 16.21 -4.38 -5.13
N ASP A 64 15.36 -5.17 -4.50
CA ASP A 64 14.83 -6.41 -5.08
C ASP A 64 13.62 -6.13 -5.95
N ALA A 65 13.79 -6.30 -7.27
CA ALA A 65 12.72 -6.07 -8.22
C ALA A 65 11.52 -6.98 -7.97
N ALA A 66 11.75 -8.24 -7.59
CA ALA A 66 10.65 -9.15 -7.32
C ALA A 66 9.79 -8.68 -6.16
N GLN A 67 10.42 -8.14 -5.12
CA GLN A 67 9.70 -7.60 -3.97
C GLN A 67 8.85 -6.40 -4.37
N ASP A 68 9.40 -5.50 -5.20
CA ASP A 68 8.65 -4.35 -5.66
C ASP A 68 7.47 -4.76 -6.53
N HIS A 69 7.66 -5.78 -7.38
CA HIS A 69 6.54 -6.30 -8.18
C HIS A 69 5.44 -6.88 -7.29
N ARG A 70 5.82 -7.57 -6.22
CA ARG A 70 4.82 -8.12 -5.30
C ARG A 70 4.08 -7.02 -4.55
N LYS A 71 4.77 -5.95 -4.19
CA LYS A 71 4.11 -4.80 -3.56
C LYS A 71 3.11 -4.15 -4.52
N ALA A 72 3.50 -3.99 -5.79
CA ALA A 72 2.58 -3.48 -6.79
C ALA A 72 1.35 -4.38 -6.94
N ALA A 73 1.56 -5.69 -6.94
CA ALA A 73 0.47 -6.65 -7.04
C ALA A 73 -0.47 -6.57 -5.83
N TRP A 74 0.09 -6.39 -4.63
CA TRP A 74 -0.72 -6.25 -3.41
C TRP A 74 -1.65 -5.04 -3.52
N TYR A 75 -1.12 -3.91 -3.97
CA TYR A 75 -1.93 -2.72 -4.14
C TYR A 75 -2.93 -2.86 -5.28
N ALA A 76 -2.57 -3.59 -6.34
CA ALA A 76 -3.52 -3.84 -7.43
C ALA A 76 -4.69 -4.68 -6.95
N GLU A 77 -4.44 -5.70 -6.14
CA GLU A 77 -5.51 -6.51 -5.58
C GLU A 77 -6.42 -5.69 -4.67
N ARG A 78 -5.83 -4.85 -3.84
CA ARG A 78 -6.61 -3.97 -2.97
C ARG A 78 -7.44 -2.98 -3.80
N ALA A 79 -6.86 -2.45 -4.87
CA ALA A 79 -7.58 -1.54 -5.76
C ALA A 79 -8.78 -2.22 -6.40
N ALA A 80 -8.63 -3.47 -6.81
CA ALA A 80 -9.74 -4.21 -7.38
C ALA A 80 -10.88 -4.36 -6.37
N SER A 81 -10.54 -4.70 -5.13
CA SER A 81 -11.52 -4.81 -4.05
C SER A 81 -12.26 -3.50 -3.79
N LEU A 82 -11.51 -2.40 -3.74
CA LEU A 82 -12.09 -1.08 -3.50
C LEU A 82 -12.99 -0.67 -4.66
N TRP A 83 -12.59 -0.96 -5.88
CA TRP A 83 -13.40 -0.68 -7.06
C TRP A 83 -14.74 -1.40 -6.98
N GLU A 84 -14.73 -2.68 -6.60
CA GLU A 84 -15.95 -3.45 -6.48
C GLU A 84 -16.85 -2.87 -5.40
N GLN A 85 -16.28 -2.41 -4.27
CA GLN A 85 -17.05 -1.77 -3.23
C GLN A 85 -17.70 -0.48 -3.72
N MET A 86 -16.99 0.31 -4.53
CA MET A 86 -17.54 1.52 -5.10
C MET A 86 -18.73 1.24 -6.02
N LYS A 87 -18.66 0.14 -6.78
CA LYS A 87 -19.76 -0.23 -7.67
C LYS A 87 -21.00 -0.67 -6.91
N GLU A 88 -20.85 -1.23 -5.72
CA GLU A 88 -21.95 -1.69 -4.91
C GLU A 88 -22.63 -0.54 -4.15
N THR A 89 -21.98 0.60 -4.04
CA THR A 89 -22.52 1.75 -3.32
C THR A 89 -23.46 2.54 -4.25
N PRO A 90 -24.70 2.76 -3.85
CA PRO A 90 -25.67 3.53 -4.67
C PRO A 90 -25.21 4.95 -4.94
#